data_d134ec31dde94603d317ab6faf6b133f
#
_entry.id   d134ec31dde94603d317ab6faf6b133f
#
_cell.length_a   1.000
_cell.length_b   1.000
_cell.length_c   1.000
_cell.angle_alpha   90.00
_cell.angle_beta   90.00
_cell.angle_gamma   90.00
#
_symmetry.space_group_name_H-M   'P 1'
#
loop_
_entity.id
_entity.type
_entity.pdbx_description
1 polymer ?
#
loop_
_entity_poly.entity_id
_entity_poly.type
_entity_poly.pdbx_seq_one_letter_code
_entity_poly.pdbx_strand_id
1 'polypeptide(L)'
;MLPHLSQSFVPDVTVALPMVFLFIALVMLPSVRLRAVGRLTTMRAPRVASGWESLVAGGVFFVVAGAAALVFDNTAFKGTTVLTLGGVVMTLGIVGLSLVLVTGYSGQVSLCQFSFMGIGAFVMGKVAGGGSLLGLLAATAVCAGVGALIALPTIRLRDLYLALATFAFADAVATGFFTDTHIYGSGGVNVGRIVLPGLTFGGDSAEFLMVTAFFVLAAWMVLAIRRSLFGRRLVALNDSPAAYATVGLNIGFTKVAVFAIAAGMAGLAGALYGTVQQTVGTSDFDIFPGIIFVLFVTIWSIRSVSGAFLAALTYVVLNQLWPSGLGLFAGIG
;
A
#
# COMPACT_ATOMS: atom_id res chain seq x y z
N MET A 1 -24.81 36.10 10.35
CA MET A 1 -23.38 35.79 10.55
C MET A 1 -23.05 34.37 10.08
N LEU A 2 -23.19 34.08 8.79
CA LEU A 2 -22.86 32.76 8.19
C LEU A 2 -22.47 32.85 6.69
N PRO A 3 -21.45 33.69 6.31
CA PRO A 3 -20.96 33.63 4.92
C PRO A 3 -19.56 33.03 4.78
N HIS A 4 -18.86 32.61 5.85
CA HIS A 4 -17.47 32.18 5.73
C HIS A 4 -17.25 30.66 5.58
N LEU A 5 -18.28 29.85 5.70
CA LEU A 5 -18.15 28.38 5.58
C LEU A 5 -18.27 27.87 4.14
N SER A 6 -18.66 28.71 3.18
CA SER A 6 -18.87 28.28 1.79
C SER A 6 -17.72 28.56 0.84
N GLN A 7 -16.75 29.40 1.21
CA GLN A 7 -15.68 29.81 0.29
C GLN A 7 -14.43 28.92 0.30
N SER A 8 -14.20 28.12 1.33
CA SER A 8 -13.04 27.22 1.39
C SER A 8 -13.31 25.80 0.89
N PHE A 9 -14.57 25.37 0.92
CA PHE A 9 -14.95 24.01 0.50
C PHE A 9 -15.13 23.86 -1.02
N VAL A 10 -15.48 24.94 -1.71
CA VAL A 10 -15.80 24.94 -3.14
C VAL A 10 -14.56 24.79 -4.06
N PRO A 11 -13.39 25.40 -3.77
CA PRO A 11 -12.23 25.27 -4.64
C PRO A 11 -11.64 23.85 -4.64
N ASP A 12 -11.57 23.21 -3.46
CA ASP A 12 -10.94 21.89 -3.33
C ASP A 12 -11.77 20.77 -3.96
N VAL A 13 -13.11 20.90 -3.82
CA VAL A 13 -14.06 19.98 -4.48
C VAL A 13 -14.03 20.15 -6.00
N THR A 14 -13.86 21.37 -6.52
CA THR A 14 -13.81 21.60 -7.98
C THR A 14 -12.58 20.98 -8.63
N VAL A 15 -11.45 20.90 -7.95
CA VAL A 15 -10.24 20.25 -8.47
C VAL A 15 -10.40 18.72 -8.49
N ALA A 16 -11.01 18.14 -7.47
CA ALA A 16 -11.26 16.69 -7.40
C ALA A 16 -12.40 16.22 -8.33
N LEU A 17 -13.32 17.12 -8.69
CA LEU A 17 -14.57 16.82 -9.40
C LEU A 17 -14.34 16.13 -10.76
N PRO A 18 -13.36 16.54 -11.61
CA PRO A 18 -13.08 15.87 -12.87
C PRO A 18 -12.64 14.41 -12.68
N MET A 19 -11.87 14.12 -11.64
CA MET A 19 -11.37 12.77 -11.37
C MET A 19 -12.45 11.86 -10.77
N VAL A 20 -13.29 12.40 -9.89
CA VAL A 20 -14.50 11.71 -9.41
C VAL A 20 -15.44 11.42 -10.58
N PHE A 21 -15.62 12.39 -11.49
CA PHE A 21 -16.43 12.20 -12.68
C PHE A 21 -15.83 11.13 -13.62
N LEU A 22 -14.51 11.17 -13.84
CA LEU A 22 -13.79 10.15 -14.62
C LEU A 22 -13.96 8.76 -14.00
N PHE A 23 -13.81 8.65 -12.68
CA PHE A 23 -14.03 7.40 -11.97
C PHE A 23 -15.46 6.87 -12.16
N ILE A 24 -16.46 7.73 -11.93
CA ILE A 24 -17.87 7.37 -12.13
C ILE A 24 -18.14 7.01 -13.60
N ALA A 25 -17.62 7.81 -14.54
CA ALA A 25 -17.78 7.54 -15.97
C ALA A 25 -17.17 6.19 -16.36
N LEU A 26 -15.96 5.85 -15.89
CA LEU A 26 -15.30 4.56 -16.15
C LEU A 26 -16.10 3.39 -15.55
N VAL A 27 -16.69 3.59 -14.37
CA VAL A 27 -17.54 2.58 -13.71
C VAL A 27 -18.86 2.40 -14.46
N MET A 28 -19.43 3.48 -15.01
CA MET A 28 -20.71 3.46 -15.74
C MET A 28 -20.59 3.05 -17.20
N LEU A 29 -19.35 3.08 -17.78
CA LEU A 29 -19.16 2.67 -19.17
C LEU A 29 -19.58 1.18 -19.33
N PRO A 30 -20.44 0.88 -20.32
CA PRO A 30 -20.75 -0.50 -20.64
C PRO A 30 -19.46 -1.21 -21.07
N SER A 31 -19.21 -2.37 -20.48
CA SER A 31 -18.02 -3.19 -20.76
C SER A 31 -17.97 -3.51 -22.27
N VAL A 32 -17.27 -2.68 -23.02
CA VAL A 32 -16.94 -2.98 -24.41
C VAL A 32 -16.16 -4.28 -24.37
N ARG A 33 -16.68 -5.32 -25.05
CA ARG A 33 -16.03 -6.62 -25.21
C ARG A 33 -14.76 -6.45 -26.05
N LEU A 34 -13.71 -5.91 -25.45
CA LEU A 34 -12.38 -5.93 -26.04
C LEU A 34 -11.92 -7.39 -25.97
N ARG A 35 -11.80 -8.00 -27.13
CA ARG A 35 -11.21 -9.33 -27.30
C ARG A 35 -9.82 -9.29 -26.70
N ALA A 36 -9.63 -10.00 -25.61
CA ALA A 36 -8.31 -10.28 -25.07
C ALA A 36 -7.55 -11.09 -26.12
N VAL A 37 -6.59 -10.46 -26.78
CA VAL A 37 -5.58 -11.18 -27.54
C VAL A 37 -4.80 -12.01 -26.54
N GLY A 38 -4.92 -13.33 -26.64
CA GLY A 38 -4.33 -14.27 -25.69
C GLY A 38 -2.83 -14.05 -25.58
N ARG A 39 -2.37 -13.57 -24.44
CA ARG A 39 -0.96 -13.58 -24.07
C ARG A 39 -0.57 -15.01 -23.71
N LEU A 40 -0.03 -15.73 -24.68
CA LEU A 40 0.73 -16.96 -24.45
C LEU A 40 2.12 -16.60 -23.90
N THR A 41 2.19 -15.94 -22.77
CA THR A 41 3.43 -15.85 -22.01
C THR A 41 3.41 -16.93 -20.93
N THR A 42 3.97 -18.08 -21.24
CA THR A 42 4.35 -19.09 -20.26
C THR A 42 5.48 -18.57 -19.39
N MET A 43 5.23 -17.55 -18.58
CA MET A 43 6.15 -17.19 -17.51
C MET A 43 6.09 -18.32 -16.48
N ARG A 44 7.16 -19.07 -16.38
CA ARG A 44 7.36 -20.13 -15.38
C ARG A 44 7.05 -19.54 -14.01
N ALA A 45 6.01 -20.04 -13.36
CA ALA A 45 5.60 -19.57 -12.05
C ALA A 45 6.80 -19.66 -11.10
N PRO A 46 7.16 -18.59 -10.37
CA PRO A 46 8.27 -18.65 -9.43
C PRO A 46 8.03 -19.76 -8.41
N ARG A 47 9.08 -20.48 -8.07
CA ARG A 47 9.03 -21.55 -7.07
C ARG A 47 8.47 -20.99 -5.77
N VAL A 48 7.40 -21.58 -5.26
CA VAL A 48 6.81 -21.19 -3.96
C VAL A 48 7.66 -21.88 -2.89
N ALA A 49 8.38 -21.09 -2.08
CA ALA A 49 9.16 -21.60 -0.96
C ALA A 49 8.30 -22.48 -0.05
N SER A 50 8.86 -23.52 0.57
CA SER A 50 8.10 -24.37 1.50
C SER A 50 7.70 -23.59 2.78
N GLY A 51 6.73 -24.13 3.56
CA GLY A 51 6.29 -23.47 4.80
C GLY A 51 7.44 -23.21 5.76
N TRP A 52 8.30 -24.20 5.91
CA TRP A 52 9.47 -24.13 6.76
C TRP A 52 10.53 -23.15 6.24
N GLU A 53 10.83 -23.20 4.96
CA GLU A 53 11.79 -22.27 4.34
C GLU A 53 11.39 -20.81 4.53
N SER A 54 10.09 -20.50 4.44
CA SER A 54 9.60 -19.12 4.64
C SER A 54 9.65 -18.67 6.08
N LEU A 55 9.41 -19.58 7.05
CA LEU A 55 9.55 -19.27 8.48
C LEU A 55 11.01 -19.04 8.84
N VAL A 56 11.91 -19.91 8.37
CA VAL A 56 13.35 -19.76 8.58
C VAL A 56 13.87 -18.46 7.94
N ALA A 57 13.50 -18.18 6.69
CA ALA A 57 13.91 -16.96 6.00
C ALA A 57 13.40 -15.69 6.74
N GLY A 58 12.16 -15.70 7.18
CA GLY A 58 11.57 -14.59 7.98
C GLY A 58 12.28 -14.44 9.33
N GLY A 59 12.55 -15.53 10.03
CA GLY A 59 13.29 -15.54 11.29
C GLY A 59 14.73 -15.03 11.13
N VAL A 60 15.46 -15.51 10.13
CA VAL A 60 16.82 -15.04 9.82
C VAL A 60 16.78 -13.54 9.48
N PHE A 61 15.84 -13.11 8.64
CA PHE A 61 15.69 -11.70 8.29
C PHE A 61 15.44 -10.83 9.54
N PHE A 62 14.56 -11.28 10.44
CA PHE A 62 14.28 -10.58 11.69
C PHE A 62 15.49 -10.51 12.63
N VAL A 63 16.27 -11.59 12.75
CA VAL A 63 17.50 -11.63 13.55
C VAL A 63 18.56 -10.70 12.97
N VAL A 64 18.73 -10.69 11.64
CA VAL A 64 19.67 -9.78 10.96
C VAL A 64 19.25 -8.32 11.16
N ALA A 65 17.97 -8.01 11.04
CA ALA A 65 17.45 -6.68 11.31
C ALA A 65 17.63 -6.27 12.78
N GLY A 66 17.45 -7.21 13.72
CA GLY A 66 17.72 -6.99 15.14
C GLY A 66 19.20 -6.73 15.44
N ALA A 67 20.09 -7.49 14.85
CA ALA A 67 21.52 -7.27 14.97
C ALA A 67 21.93 -5.90 14.39
N ALA A 68 21.37 -5.53 13.24
CA ALA A 68 21.60 -4.21 12.65
C ALA A 68 21.10 -3.10 13.57
N ALA A 69 19.90 -3.24 14.16
CA ALA A 69 19.37 -2.27 15.11
C ALA A 69 20.31 -2.05 16.29
N LEU A 70 20.83 -3.12 16.90
CA LEU A 70 21.75 -3.05 18.03
C LEU A 70 23.09 -2.41 17.65
N VAL A 71 23.59 -2.67 16.45
CA VAL A 71 24.85 -2.05 15.96
C VAL A 71 24.64 -0.56 15.74
N PHE A 72 23.56 -0.14 15.11
CA PHE A 72 23.28 1.27 14.81
C PHE A 72 22.88 2.07 16.05
N ASP A 73 22.23 1.46 17.04
CA ASP A 73 21.89 2.11 18.31
C ASP A 73 23.14 2.47 19.12
N ASN A 74 24.17 1.62 19.06
CA ASN A 74 25.43 1.82 19.79
C ASN A 74 26.48 2.66 19.04
N THR A 75 26.24 3.01 17.79
CA THR A 75 27.19 3.83 17.02
C THR A 75 26.82 5.31 17.08
N ALA A 76 27.80 6.18 17.35
CA ALA A 76 27.66 7.63 17.33
C ALA A 76 27.32 8.20 15.92
N PHE A 77 27.13 7.34 14.96
CA PHE A 77 26.81 7.65 13.57
C PHE A 77 25.30 7.76 13.40
N LYS A 78 24.70 8.94 13.63
CA LYS A 78 23.30 9.28 13.27
C LYS A 78 22.34 8.05 13.25
N GLY A 79 22.44 7.19 14.26
CA GLY A 79 21.73 5.90 14.32
C GLY A 79 20.21 6.05 14.17
N THR A 80 19.66 7.10 14.78
CA THR A 80 18.25 7.51 14.67
C THR A 80 17.80 7.61 13.21
N THR A 81 18.57 8.30 12.35
CA THR A 81 18.19 8.47 10.94
C THR A 81 18.19 7.16 10.17
N VAL A 82 19.17 6.26 10.42
CA VAL A 82 19.26 4.96 9.72
C VAL A 82 18.13 4.05 10.14
N LEU A 83 17.77 4.01 11.42
CA LEU A 83 16.68 3.19 11.93
C LEU A 83 15.30 3.68 11.43
N THR A 84 15.09 5.00 11.38
CA THR A 84 13.88 5.60 10.81
C THR A 84 13.75 5.26 9.33
N LEU A 85 14.83 5.42 8.54
CA LEU A 85 14.84 5.04 7.12
C LEU A 85 14.59 3.54 6.93
N GLY A 86 15.18 2.70 7.78
CA GLY A 86 14.91 1.27 7.81
C GLY A 86 13.43 0.97 8.07
N GLY A 87 12.82 1.68 9.02
CA GLY A 87 11.38 1.61 9.30
C GLY A 87 10.54 1.97 8.07
N VAL A 88 10.89 3.05 7.36
CA VAL A 88 10.24 3.45 6.10
C VAL A 88 10.37 2.36 5.03
N VAL A 89 11.55 1.72 4.90
CA VAL A 89 11.74 0.60 3.97
C VAL A 89 10.79 -0.56 4.30
N MET A 90 10.64 -0.89 5.58
CA MET A 90 9.74 -1.98 5.99
C MET A 90 8.27 -1.65 5.72
N THR A 91 7.83 -0.41 6.01
CA THR A 91 6.44 0.00 5.74
C THR A 91 6.14 0.02 4.23
N LEU A 92 7.02 0.59 3.42
CA LEU A 92 6.90 0.52 1.95
C LEU A 92 7.00 -0.92 1.44
N GLY A 93 7.80 -1.77 2.10
CA GLY A 93 7.83 -3.19 1.82
C GLY A 93 6.46 -3.85 1.99
N ILE A 94 5.67 -3.48 3.02
CA ILE A 94 4.29 -3.97 3.19
C ILE A 94 3.39 -3.46 2.06
N VAL A 95 3.54 -2.20 1.61
CA VAL A 95 2.84 -1.68 0.43
C VAL A 95 3.22 -2.48 -0.81
N GLY A 96 4.51 -2.79 -1.01
CA GLY A 96 4.98 -3.66 -2.09
C GLY A 96 4.36 -5.05 -2.04
N LEU A 97 4.23 -5.65 -0.84
CA LEU A 97 3.55 -6.93 -0.63
C LEU A 97 2.05 -6.87 -0.99
N SER A 98 1.38 -5.76 -0.72
CA SER A 98 0.00 -5.55 -1.14
C SER A 98 -0.14 -5.54 -2.67
N LEU A 99 0.84 -4.93 -3.37
CA LEU A 99 0.93 -4.96 -4.85
C LEU A 99 1.22 -6.37 -5.38
N VAL A 100 2.10 -7.14 -4.72
CA VAL A 100 2.34 -8.54 -5.06
C VAL A 100 1.03 -9.34 -5.03
N LEU A 101 0.18 -9.09 -4.04
CA LEU A 101 -1.08 -9.80 -3.90
C LEU A 101 -2.09 -9.39 -4.98
N VAL A 102 -2.35 -8.07 -5.14
CA VAL A 102 -3.39 -7.57 -6.05
C VAL A 102 -2.92 -7.56 -7.51
N THR A 103 -1.71 -7.11 -7.80
CA THR A 103 -1.23 -7.03 -9.18
C THR A 103 -0.46 -8.29 -9.58
N GLY A 104 0.40 -8.79 -8.70
CA GLY A 104 1.25 -9.95 -9.00
C GLY A 104 0.49 -11.26 -9.11
N TYR A 105 -0.39 -11.57 -8.16
CA TYR A 105 -1.09 -12.86 -8.14
C TYR A 105 -2.43 -12.82 -8.85
N SER A 106 -3.22 -11.74 -8.69
CA SER A 106 -4.55 -11.67 -9.32
C SER A 106 -4.58 -10.96 -10.67
N GLY A 107 -3.48 -10.32 -11.09
CA GLY A 107 -3.39 -9.61 -12.36
C GLY A 107 -4.17 -8.29 -12.41
N GLN A 108 -4.66 -7.80 -11.27
CA GLN A 108 -5.38 -6.54 -11.19
C GLN A 108 -4.41 -5.38 -10.99
N VAL A 109 -4.14 -4.58 -12.00
CA VAL A 109 -3.28 -3.40 -11.86
C VAL A 109 -3.97 -2.38 -10.96
N SER A 110 -3.31 -2.00 -9.85
CA SER A 110 -3.79 -1.03 -8.88
C SER A 110 -2.74 0.06 -8.67
N LEU A 111 -3.15 1.33 -8.85
CA LEU A 111 -2.31 2.51 -8.66
C LEU A 111 -2.67 3.31 -7.40
N CYS A 112 -3.62 2.83 -6.58
CA CYS A 112 -4.13 3.55 -5.42
C CYS A 112 -3.56 3.05 -4.08
N GLN A 113 -2.48 2.27 -4.06
CA GLN A 113 -1.95 1.72 -2.81
C GLN A 113 -1.39 2.80 -1.88
N PHE A 114 -0.79 3.87 -2.43
CA PHE A 114 -0.32 5.02 -1.64
C PHE A 114 -1.49 5.82 -1.05
N SER A 115 -2.62 5.91 -1.74
CA SER A 115 -3.82 6.54 -1.19
C SER A 115 -4.39 5.76 0.00
N PHE A 116 -4.41 4.41 -0.07
CA PHE A 116 -4.75 3.58 1.09
C PHE A 116 -3.74 3.71 2.23
N MET A 117 -2.46 3.85 1.90
CA MET A 117 -1.41 4.15 2.89
C MET A 117 -1.70 5.47 3.60
N GLY A 118 -2.04 6.54 2.87
CA GLY A 118 -2.40 7.83 3.43
C GLY A 118 -3.67 7.80 4.29
N ILE A 119 -4.72 7.11 3.83
CA ILE A 119 -5.94 6.90 4.61
C ILE A 119 -5.63 6.13 5.91
N GLY A 120 -4.77 5.10 5.84
CA GLY A 120 -4.35 4.33 7.01
C GLY A 120 -3.59 5.17 8.04
N ALA A 121 -2.66 6.02 7.60
CA ALA A 121 -1.94 6.95 8.46
C ALA A 121 -2.90 7.97 9.12
N PHE A 122 -3.85 8.50 8.35
CA PHE A 122 -4.89 9.40 8.85
C PHE A 122 -5.75 8.74 9.95
N VAL A 123 -6.26 7.53 9.68
CA VAL A 123 -7.09 6.79 10.66
C VAL A 123 -6.28 6.52 11.92
N MET A 124 -5.02 6.13 11.81
CA MET A 124 -4.13 5.91 12.95
C MET A 124 -4.00 7.18 13.78
N GLY A 125 -3.75 8.34 13.17
CA GLY A 125 -3.60 9.60 13.88
C GLY A 125 -4.88 10.09 14.55
N LYS A 126 -6.04 9.89 13.92
CA LYS A 126 -7.34 10.33 14.48
C LYS A 126 -7.90 9.38 15.53
N VAL A 127 -7.75 8.07 15.37
CA VAL A 127 -8.32 7.06 16.29
C VAL A 127 -7.37 6.75 17.42
N ALA A 128 -6.07 6.82 17.17
CA ALA A 128 -5.04 6.39 18.10
C ALA A 128 -3.86 7.38 18.15
N GLY A 129 -4.14 8.68 18.26
CA GLY A 129 -3.13 9.73 18.31
C GLY A 129 -2.02 9.52 19.35
N GLY A 130 -2.31 8.75 20.42
CA GLY A 130 -1.31 8.30 21.39
C GLY A 130 -0.59 6.99 21.05
N GLY A 131 -0.84 6.41 19.87
CA GLY A 131 -0.23 5.17 19.40
C GLY A 131 -0.79 3.92 20.09
N SER A 132 -1.75 3.24 19.49
CA SER A 132 -2.31 2.00 20.01
C SER A 132 -2.47 0.93 18.92
N LEU A 133 -2.44 -0.34 19.33
CA LEU A 133 -2.72 -1.46 18.43
C LEU A 133 -4.14 -1.41 17.85
N LEU A 134 -5.09 -0.81 18.57
CA LEU A 134 -6.45 -0.60 18.07
C LEU A 134 -6.47 0.33 16.85
N GLY A 135 -5.57 1.33 16.80
CA GLY A 135 -5.41 2.19 15.63
C GLY A 135 -4.93 1.43 14.40
N LEU A 136 -4.00 0.47 14.55
CA LEU A 136 -3.57 -0.40 13.45
C LEU A 136 -4.71 -1.26 12.91
N LEU A 137 -5.51 -1.84 13.82
CA LEU A 137 -6.68 -2.63 13.43
C LEU A 137 -7.74 -1.77 12.76
N ALA A 138 -8.01 -0.58 13.29
CA ALA A 138 -8.96 0.36 12.71
C ALA A 138 -8.50 0.82 11.32
N ALA A 139 -7.24 1.19 11.14
CA ALA A 139 -6.66 1.58 9.85
C ALA A 139 -6.77 0.44 8.81
N THR A 140 -6.43 -0.77 9.23
CA THR A 140 -6.54 -1.97 8.38
C THR A 140 -7.99 -2.23 7.98
N ALA A 141 -8.92 -2.19 8.92
CA ALA A 141 -10.33 -2.48 8.68
C ALA A 141 -11.00 -1.41 7.81
N VAL A 142 -10.74 -0.12 8.07
CA VAL A 142 -11.26 1.00 7.27
C VAL A 142 -10.75 0.89 5.84
N CYS A 143 -9.44 0.73 5.64
CA CYS A 143 -8.86 0.61 4.31
C CYS A 143 -9.36 -0.64 3.57
N ALA A 144 -9.52 -1.78 4.24
CA ALA A 144 -10.11 -2.97 3.65
C ALA A 144 -11.57 -2.74 3.24
N GLY A 145 -12.35 -2.05 4.07
CA GLY A 145 -13.74 -1.70 3.76
C GLY A 145 -13.86 -0.74 2.57
N VAL A 146 -13.06 0.33 2.55
CA VAL A 146 -12.98 1.28 1.43
C VAL A 146 -12.51 0.56 0.16
N GLY A 147 -11.49 -0.29 0.27
CA GLY A 147 -11.00 -1.11 -0.85
C GLY A 147 -12.07 -2.05 -1.40
N ALA A 148 -12.82 -2.73 -0.55
CA ALA A 148 -13.95 -3.56 -0.98
C ALA A 148 -15.03 -2.74 -1.70
N LEU A 149 -15.36 -1.55 -1.16
CA LEU A 149 -16.36 -0.66 -1.74
C LEU A 149 -15.95 -0.20 -3.14
N ILE A 150 -14.68 0.19 -3.33
CA ILE A 150 -14.14 0.60 -4.63
C ILE A 150 -14.05 -0.57 -5.60
N ALA A 151 -13.73 -1.76 -5.10
CA ALA A 151 -13.63 -2.95 -5.93
C ALA A 151 -15.00 -3.38 -6.50
N LEU A 152 -16.12 -3.13 -5.81
CA LEU A 152 -17.45 -3.51 -6.27
C LEU A 152 -17.81 -2.97 -7.67
N PRO A 153 -17.74 -1.65 -7.91
CA PRO A 153 -18.03 -1.11 -9.25
C PRO A 153 -16.97 -1.52 -10.28
N THR A 154 -15.70 -1.70 -9.84
CA THR A 154 -14.59 -2.03 -10.75
C THR A 154 -14.55 -3.52 -11.18
N ILE A 155 -15.39 -4.40 -10.63
CA ILE A 155 -15.47 -5.82 -11.03
C ILE A 155 -15.62 -5.96 -12.56
N ARG A 156 -16.36 -5.06 -13.19
CA ARG A 156 -16.67 -5.07 -14.62
C ARG A 156 -15.52 -4.54 -15.48
N LEU A 157 -14.58 -3.81 -14.87
CA LEU A 157 -13.46 -3.22 -15.56
C LEU A 157 -12.33 -4.25 -15.74
N ARG A 158 -11.58 -4.10 -16.82
CA ARG A 158 -10.47 -4.98 -17.15
C ARG A 158 -9.22 -4.17 -17.44
N ASP A 159 -8.08 -4.73 -17.09
CA ASP A 159 -6.75 -4.25 -17.47
C ASP A 159 -6.58 -2.72 -17.35
N LEU A 160 -6.47 -2.03 -18.47
CA LEU A 160 -6.23 -0.59 -18.55
C LEU A 160 -7.33 0.24 -17.87
N TYR A 161 -8.60 -0.12 -18.03
CA TYR A 161 -9.70 0.63 -17.43
C TYR A 161 -9.70 0.52 -15.90
N LEU A 162 -9.29 -0.64 -15.38
CA LEU A 162 -9.13 -0.83 -13.94
C LEU A 162 -7.97 0.03 -13.41
N ALA A 163 -6.84 0.07 -14.13
CA ALA A 163 -5.72 0.94 -13.77
C ALA A 163 -6.11 2.42 -13.78
N LEU A 164 -6.84 2.88 -14.80
CA LEU A 164 -7.35 4.24 -14.88
C LEU A 164 -8.34 4.57 -13.76
N ALA A 165 -9.23 3.65 -13.42
CA ALA A 165 -10.17 3.84 -12.33
C ALA A 165 -9.47 3.95 -10.96
N THR A 166 -8.47 3.10 -10.70
CA THR A 166 -7.66 3.17 -9.46
C THR A 166 -6.78 4.42 -9.43
N PHE A 167 -6.28 4.88 -10.57
CA PHE A 167 -5.58 6.15 -10.70
C PHE A 167 -6.51 7.33 -10.38
N ALA A 168 -7.70 7.38 -11.02
CA ALA A 168 -8.67 8.44 -10.79
C ALA A 168 -9.12 8.50 -9.32
N PHE A 169 -9.28 7.34 -8.67
CA PHE A 169 -9.54 7.28 -7.23
C PHE A 169 -8.36 7.83 -6.43
N ALA A 170 -7.13 7.46 -6.79
CA ALA A 170 -5.95 7.94 -6.09
C ALA A 170 -5.81 9.46 -6.17
N ASP A 171 -6.03 10.03 -7.36
CA ASP A 171 -5.99 11.46 -7.57
C ASP A 171 -7.12 12.20 -6.86
N ALA A 172 -8.34 11.65 -6.88
CA ALA A 172 -9.45 12.22 -6.12
C ALA A 172 -9.20 12.23 -4.59
N VAL A 173 -8.52 11.20 -4.06
CA VAL A 173 -8.12 11.17 -2.65
C VAL A 173 -6.98 12.17 -2.39
N ALA A 174 -6.00 12.25 -3.27
CA ALA A 174 -4.87 13.17 -3.13
C ALA A 174 -5.35 14.62 -3.14
N THR A 175 -6.19 14.99 -4.11
CA THR A 175 -6.65 16.37 -4.30
C THR A 175 -7.84 16.75 -3.43
N GLY A 176 -8.72 15.82 -3.07
CA GLY A 176 -9.93 16.11 -2.31
C GLY A 176 -9.84 15.80 -0.83
N PHE A 177 -9.11 14.73 -0.45
CA PHE A 177 -9.04 14.31 0.96
C PHE A 177 -7.78 14.81 1.66
N PHE A 178 -6.61 14.73 1.01
CA PHE A 178 -5.35 15.09 1.65
C PHE A 178 -5.12 16.61 1.65
N THR A 179 -5.63 17.36 0.67
CA THR A 179 -5.49 18.83 0.63
C THR A 179 -6.46 19.57 1.51
N ASP A 180 -7.55 18.93 1.95
CA ASP A 180 -8.52 19.56 2.82
C ASP A 180 -7.93 19.80 4.23
N THR A 181 -7.66 21.08 4.55
CA THR A 181 -7.12 21.50 5.83
C THR A 181 -8.04 21.23 7.01
N HIS A 182 -9.36 21.08 6.80
CA HIS A 182 -10.30 20.70 7.85
C HIS A 182 -10.19 19.21 8.22
N ILE A 183 -9.81 18.38 7.26
CA ILE A 183 -9.65 16.92 7.46
C ILE A 183 -8.23 16.60 7.92
N TYR A 184 -7.24 17.00 7.14
CA TYR A 184 -5.83 16.63 7.36
C TYR A 184 -5.06 17.59 8.26
N GLY A 185 -5.56 18.85 8.42
CA GLY A 185 -4.90 19.89 9.20
C GLY A 185 -3.84 20.65 8.37
N SER A 186 -3.52 21.87 8.78
CA SER A 186 -2.52 22.73 8.11
C SER A 186 -1.06 22.28 8.31
N GLY A 187 -0.80 21.39 9.29
CA GLY A 187 0.53 20.89 9.64
C GLY A 187 0.73 19.39 9.48
N GLY A 188 -0.23 18.72 8.81
CA GLY A 188 -0.22 17.25 8.74
C GLY A 188 -0.90 16.58 9.94
N VAL A 189 -0.92 15.25 9.94
CA VAL A 189 -1.49 14.44 11.02
C VAL A 189 -0.37 13.93 11.92
N ASN A 190 -0.48 14.25 13.21
CA ASN A 190 0.44 13.72 14.21
C ASN A 190 0.01 12.31 14.60
N VAL A 191 0.97 11.39 14.59
CA VAL A 191 0.79 9.98 14.95
C VAL A 191 1.76 9.66 16.08
N GLY A 192 1.24 9.27 17.24
CA GLY A 192 2.09 8.85 18.36
C GLY A 192 2.76 7.51 18.10
N ARG A 193 3.90 7.28 18.75
CA ARG A 193 4.56 5.97 18.78
C ARG A 193 3.67 4.93 19.47
N ILE A 194 3.70 3.71 18.98
CA ILE A 194 2.90 2.63 19.59
C ILE A 194 3.45 2.28 20.97
N VAL A 195 2.61 2.45 21.98
CA VAL A 195 2.91 2.05 23.36
C VAL A 195 2.20 0.72 23.62
N LEU A 196 2.98 -0.34 23.86
CA LEU A 196 2.45 -1.63 24.31
C LEU A 196 2.40 -1.64 25.85
N PRO A 197 1.26 -2.02 26.46
CA PRO A 197 1.17 -2.14 27.91
C PRO A 197 2.23 -3.12 28.44
N GLY A 198 3.13 -2.63 29.28
CA GLY A 198 4.19 -3.44 29.88
C GLY A 198 5.52 -3.50 29.12
N LEU A 199 5.60 -2.95 27.91
CA LEU A 199 6.82 -2.83 27.11
C LEU A 199 6.97 -1.36 26.67
N THR A 200 7.82 -0.62 27.35
CA THR A 200 8.18 0.74 26.95
C THR A 200 9.19 0.65 25.80
N PHE A 201 8.69 0.57 24.57
CA PHE A 201 9.52 0.74 23.37
C PHE A 201 9.81 2.24 23.19
N GLY A 202 10.64 2.80 24.09
CA GLY A 202 10.97 4.23 24.08
C GLY A 202 12.07 4.62 23.11
N GLY A 203 12.63 3.68 22.36
CA GLY A 203 13.75 3.91 21.45
C GLY A 203 13.40 3.64 19.99
N ASP A 204 14.15 4.28 19.09
CA ASP A 204 14.00 4.10 17.64
C ASP A 204 14.26 2.65 17.20
N SER A 205 15.15 1.95 17.90
CA SER A 205 15.45 0.51 17.70
C SER A 205 14.25 -0.38 17.92
N ALA A 206 13.50 -0.12 18.98
CA ALA A 206 12.32 -0.91 19.31
C ALA A 206 11.18 -0.68 18.31
N GLU A 207 10.99 0.56 17.85
CA GLU A 207 10.03 0.89 16.81
C GLU A 207 10.40 0.24 15.49
N PHE A 208 11.67 0.29 15.08
CA PHE A 208 12.18 -0.39 13.90
C PHE A 208 11.93 -1.90 13.96
N LEU A 209 12.20 -2.55 15.12
CA LEU A 209 11.97 -3.98 15.29
C LEU A 209 10.48 -4.33 15.21
N MET A 210 9.62 -3.50 15.80
CA MET A 210 8.17 -3.69 15.74
C MET A 210 7.68 -3.62 14.27
N VAL A 211 8.08 -2.61 13.53
CA VAL A 211 7.69 -2.47 12.10
C VAL A 211 8.25 -3.63 11.27
N THR A 212 9.49 -4.05 11.56
CA THR A 212 10.09 -5.23 10.92
C THR A 212 9.29 -6.50 11.22
N ALA A 213 8.80 -6.68 12.45
CA ALA A 213 7.94 -7.81 12.80
C ALA A 213 6.64 -7.80 11.98
N PHE A 214 6.00 -6.64 11.82
CA PHE A 214 4.81 -6.51 10.97
C PHE A 214 5.11 -6.79 9.49
N PHE A 215 6.27 -6.36 8.98
CA PHE A 215 6.70 -6.69 7.62
C PHE A 215 6.87 -8.21 7.44
N VAL A 216 7.53 -8.89 8.37
CA VAL A 216 7.72 -10.35 8.33
C VAL A 216 6.38 -11.08 8.42
N LEU A 217 5.47 -10.63 9.28
CA LEU A 217 4.10 -11.18 9.38
C LEU A 217 3.31 -10.98 8.09
N ALA A 218 3.38 -9.78 7.49
CA ALA A 218 2.74 -9.49 6.20
C ALA A 218 3.32 -10.35 5.07
N ALA A 219 4.64 -10.52 5.03
CA ALA A 219 5.31 -11.39 4.07
C ALA A 219 4.90 -12.85 4.23
N TRP A 220 4.85 -13.34 5.47
CA TRP A 220 4.37 -14.69 5.78
C TRP A 220 2.90 -14.86 5.39
N MET A 221 2.04 -13.87 5.67
CA MET A 221 0.63 -13.88 5.29
C MET A 221 0.46 -13.97 3.76
N VAL A 222 1.21 -13.18 2.98
CA VAL A 222 1.17 -13.24 1.51
C VAL A 222 1.62 -14.60 0.99
N LEU A 223 2.66 -15.20 1.56
CA LEU A 223 3.11 -16.55 1.22
C LEU A 223 2.09 -17.62 1.63
N ALA A 224 1.44 -17.48 2.80
CA ALA A 224 0.37 -18.37 3.25
C ALA A 224 -0.84 -18.28 2.31
N ILE A 225 -1.25 -17.06 1.93
CA ILE A 225 -2.30 -16.85 0.92
C ILE A 225 -1.92 -17.54 -0.39
N ARG A 226 -0.69 -17.37 -0.88
CA ARG A 226 -0.23 -17.97 -2.13
C ARG A 226 -0.31 -19.51 -2.14
N ARG A 227 -0.10 -20.15 -0.99
CA ARG A 227 -0.19 -21.61 -0.81
C ARG A 227 -1.61 -22.10 -0.63
N SER A 228 -2.51 -21.24 -0.15
CA SER A 228 -3.91 -21.58 0.13
C SER A 228 -4.72 -21.86 -1.15
N LEU A 229 -5.93 -22.37 -0.97
CA LEU A 229 -6.91 -22.49 -2.05
C LEU A 229 -7.23 -21.14 -2.68
N PHE A 230 -7.27 -20.09 -1.87
CA PHE A 230 -7.53 -18.74 -2.34
C PHE A 230 -6.41 -18.24 -3.27
N GLY A 231 -5.14 -18.44 -2.90
CA GLY A 231 -4.01 -18.05 -3.74
C GLY A 231 -3.96 -18.81 -5.07
N ARG A 232 -4.34 -20.10 -5.08
CA ARG A 232 -4.50 -20.89 -6.33
C ARG A 232 -5.59 -20.31 -7.21
N ARG A 233 -6.71 -19.88 -6.62
CA ARG A 233 -7.81 -19.21 -7.33
C ARG A 233 -7.36 -17.88 -7.94
N LEU A 234 -6.54 -17.08 -7.23
CA LEU A 234 -6.01 -15.83 -7.76
C LEU A 234 -5.17 -16.04 -9.01
N VAL A 235 -4.27 -17.03 -8.98
CA VAL A 235 -3.42 -17.36 -10.14
C VAL A 235 -4.25 -17.87 -11.30
N ALA A 236 -5.19 -18.77 -11.04
CA ALA A 236 -6.11 -19.28 -12.07
C ALA A 236 -6.94 -18.15 -12.71
N LEU A 237 -7.38 -17.16 -11.89
CA LEU A 237 -8.08 -15.97 -12.38
C LEU A 237 -7.19 -15.10 -13.27
N ASN A 238 -5.91 -14.94 -12.91
CA ASN A 238 -4.94 -14.18 -13.69
C ASN A 238 -4.60 -14.87 -15.01
N ASP A 239 -4.41 -16.19 -14.97
CA ASP A 239 -4.00 -16.96 -16.16
C ASP A 239 -5.15 -17.07 -17.19
N SER A 240 -6.38 -17.34 -16.76
CA SER A 240 -7.55 -17.43 -17.65
C SER A 240 -8.86 -17.13 -16.92
N PRO A 241 -9.36 -15.88 -16.95
CA PRO A 241 -10.66 -15.53 -16.37
C PRO A 241 -11.83 -16.33 -16.99
N ALA A 242 -11.73 -16.70 -18.27
CA ALA A 242 -12.74 -17.47 -18.96
C ALA A 242 -12.82 -18.91 -18.40
N ALA A 243 -11.68 -19.60 -18.29
CA ALA A 243 -11.61 -20.93 -17.70
C ALA A 243 -12.01 -20.92 -16.22
N TYR A 244 -11.67 -19.85 -15.49
CA TYR A 244 -12.09 -19.65 -14.10
C TYR A 244 -13.61 -19.63 -13.95
N ALA A 245 -14.31 -18.94 -14.86
CA ALA A 245 -15.77 -18.86 -14.88
C ALA A 245 -16.43 -20.19 -15.25
N THR A 246 -15.85 -20.98 -16.18
CA THR A 246 -16.42 -22.27 -16.60
C THR A 246 -16.40 -23.30 -15.47
N VAL A 247 -15.47 -23.19 -14.51
CA VAL A 247 -15.41 -24.04 -13.30
C VAL A 247 -16.44 -23.60 -12.24
N GLY A 248 -17.23 -22.55 -12.51
CA GLY A 248 -18.27 -22.07 -11.60
C GLY A 248 -17.76 -21.17 -10.46
N LEU A 249 -16.51 -20.70 -10.53
CA LEU A 249 -15.94 -19.82 -9.52
C LEU A 249 -16.36 -18.35 -9.74
N ASN A 250 -16.70 -17.66 -8.65
CA ASN A 250 -17.15 -16.26 -8.72
C ASN A 250 -15.97 -15.29 -8.88
N ILE A 251 -15.81 -14.76 -10.10
CA ILE A 251 -14.75 -13.77 -10.44
C ILE A 251 -14.89 -12.52 -9.59
N GLY A 252 -16.12 -12.00 -9.44
CA GLY A 252 -16.39 -10.76 -8.72
C GLY A 252 -15.99 -10.86 -7.26
N PHE A 253 -16.43 -11.88 -6.57
CA PHE A 253 -16.06 -12.09 -5.16
C PHE A 253 -14.54 -12.19 -4.97
N THR A 254 -13.86 -12.94 -5.84
CA THR A 254 -12.40 -13.11 -5.74
C THR A 254 -11.66 -11.80 -5.98
N LYS A 255 -12.11 -10.99 -6.94
CA LYS A 255 -11.54 -9.66 -7.21
C LYS A 255 -11.73 -8.71 -6.02
N VAL A 256 -12.95 -8.63 -5.47
CA VAL A 256 -13.25 -7.77 -4.31
C VAL A 256 -12.44 -8.22 -3.09
N ALA A 257 -12.40 -9.51 -2.81
CA ALA A 257 -11.70 -10.05 -1.65
C ALA A 257 -10.19 -9.74 -1.70
N VAL A 258 -9.53 -9.97 -2.84
CA VAL A 258 -8.08 -9.69 -2.95
C VAL A 258 -7.79 -8.21 -2.88
N PHE A 259 -8.64 -7.36 -3.47
CA PHE A 259 -8.48 -5.92 -3.43
C PHE A 259 -8.67 -5.37 -2.01
N ALA A 260 -9.68 -5.86 -1.28
CA ALA A 260 -9.91 -5.51 0.12
C ALA A 260 -8.73 -5.90 1.02
N ILE A 261 -8.20 -7.12 0.87
CA ILE A 261 -7.02 -7.55 1.63
C ILE A 261 -5.81 -6.67 1.31
N ALA A 262 -5.55 -6.39 0.02
CA ALA A 262 -4.44 -5.55 -0.40
C ALA A 262 -4.58 -4.10 0.10
N ALA A 263 -5.77 -3.52 0.05
CA ALA A 263 -6.06 -2.20 0.59
C ALA A 263 -5.87 -2.16 2.12
N GLY A 264 -6.33 -3.19 2.83
CA GLY A 264 -6.10 -3.33 4.27
C GLY A 264 -4.61 -3.41 4.63
N MET A 265 -3.81 -4.16 3.85
CA MET A 265 -2.35 -4.21 4.02
C MET A 265 -1.70 -2.85 3.78
N ALA A 266 -2.12 -2.12 2.75
CA ALA A 266 -1.61 -0.78 2.48
C ALA A 266 -2.01 0.20 3.60
N GLY A 267 -3.22 0.10 4.14
CA GLY A 267 -3.67 0.87 5.31
C GLY A 267 -2.87 0.56 6.57
N LEU A 268 -2.56 -0.72 6.83
CA LEU A 268 -1.66 -1.13 7.91
C LEU A 268 -0.27 -0.51 7.74
N ALA A 269 0.28 -0.56 6.52
CA ALA A 269 1.56 0.05 6.20
C ALA A 269 1.55 1.56 6.46
N GLY A 270 0.45 2.24 6.12
CA GLY A 270 0.29 3.66 6.38
C GLY A 270 0.22 4.01 7.85
N ALA A 271 -0.51 3.24 8.63
CA ALA A 271 -0.56 3.40 10.08
C ALA A 271 0.83 3.22 10.71
N LEU A 272 1.59 2.21 10.30
CA LEU A 272 2.97 1.99 10.74
C LEU A 272 3.92 3.08 10.25
N TYR A 273 3.76 3.57 9.01
CA TYR A 273 4.52 4.71 8.48
C TYR A 273 4.31 5.96 9.32
N GLY A 274 3.05 6.22 9.70
CA GLY A 274 2.70 7.32 10.58
C GLY A 274 3.42 7.25 11.93
N THR A 275 3.53 6.07 12.55
CA THR A 275 4.26 5.92 13.83
C THR A 275 5.75 6.17 13.66
N VAL A 276 6.37 5.72 12.56
CA VAL A 276 7.80 5.93 12.26
C VAL A 276 8.11 7.40 11.99
N GLN A 277 7.27 8.09 11.22
CA GLN A 277 7.49 9.50 10.86
C GLN A 277 6.96 10.47 11.92
N GLN A 278 6.06 10.03 12.81
CA GLN A 278 5.38 10.80 13.86
C GLN A 278 4.53 11.97 13.36
N THR A 279 4.87 12.56 12.23
CA THR A 279 4.09 13.58 11.53
C THR A 279 4.04 13.22 10.07
N VAL A 280 2.85 13.15 9.52
CA VAL A 280 2.62 12.73 8.14
C VAL A 280 1.98 13.86 7.38
N GLY A 281 2.66 14.33 6.34
CA GLY A 281 2.21 15.39 5.44
C GLY A 281 1.35 14.86 4.29
N THR A 282 0.68 15.77 3.60
CA THR A 282 -0.11 15.47 2.40
C THR A 282 0.76 14.99 1.25
N SER A 283 1.96 15.57 1.10
CA SER A 283 2.94 15.25 0.06
C SER A 283 3.52 13.82 0.13
N ASP A 284 3.42 13.17 1.30
CA ASP A 284 3.97 11.82 1.49
C ASP A 284 3.20 10.75 0.71
N PHE A 285 1.95 11.06 0.32
CA PHE A 285 1.03 10.12 -0.33
C PHE A 285 0.58 10.58 -1.71
N ASP A 286 1.37 11.45 -2.35
CA ASP A 286 1.09 11.89 -3.71
C ASP A 286 1.07 10.71 -4.70
N ILE A 287 0.36 10.92 -5.79
CA ILE A 287 0.12 9.90 -6.79
C ILE A 287 1.39 9.52 -7.57
N PHE A 288 2.26 10.50 -7.86
CA PHE A 288 3.49 10.27 -8.63
C PHE A 288 4.50 9.38 -7.90
N PRO A 289 4.84 9.60 -6.62
CA PRO A 289 5.60 8.66 -5.81
C PRO A 289 5.02 7.25 -5.83
N GLY A 290 3.69 7.13 -5.79
CA GLY A 290 2.99 5.85 -5.86
C GLY A 290 3.21 5.11 -7.17
N ILE A 291 3.12 5.81 -8.31
CA ILE A 291 3.37 5.23 -9.65
C ILE A 291 4.82 4.77 -9.78
N ILE A 292 5.79 5.61 -9.34
CA ILE A 292 7.22 5.28 -9.36
C ILE A 292 7.48 4.02 -8.52
N PHE A 293 6.83 3.93 -7.36
CA PHE A 293 6.97 2.76 -6.50
C PHE A 293 6.43 1.48 -7.16
N VAL A 294 5.27 1.53 -7.83
CA VAL A 294 4.72 0.41 -8.61
C VAL A 294 5.69 -0.02 -9.71
N LEU A 295 6.37 0.95 -10.37
CA LEU A 295 7.39 0.67 -11.37
C LEU A 295 8.55 -0.11 -10.75
N PHE A 296 9.09 0.30 -9.59
CA PHE A 296 10.16 -0.43 -8.91
C PHE A 296 9.73 -1.84 -8.50
N VAL A 297 8.51 -2.01 -7.96
CA VAL A 297 7.98 -3.34 -7.63
C VAL A 297 7.90 -4.23 -8.88
N THR A 298 7.58 -3.65 -10.03
CA THR A 298 7.51 -4.38 -11.30
C THR A 298 8.90 -4.79 -11.79
N ILE A 299 9.88 -3.90 -11.71
CA ILE A 299 11.28 -4.15 -12.09
C ILE A 299 11.89 -5.27 -11.23
N TRP A 300 11.69 -5.22 -9.92
CA TRP A 300 12.22 -6.21 -8.97
C TRP A 300 11.39 -7.51 -8.89
N SER A 301 10.41 -7.69 -9.75
CA SER A 301 9.50 -8.84 -9.77
C SER A 301 8.27 -8.70 -8.89
N ILE A 302 7.20 -8.24 -9.51
CA ILE A 302 5.87 -8.04 -8.89
C ILE A 302 5.22 -9.32 -8.32
N ARG A 303 5.80 -10.50 -8.57
CA ARG A 303 5.32 -11.80 -8.05
C ARG A 303 6.17 -12.35 -6.91
N SER A 304 7.15 -11.59 -6.43
CA SER A 304 8.10 -12.02 -5.40
C SER A 304 8.03 -11.17 -4.14
N VAL A 305 8.04 -11.82 -2.99
CA VAL A 305 8.13 -11.14 -1.68
C VAL A 305 9.45 -10.39 -1.53
N SER A 306 10.57 -11.00 -1.98
CA SER A 306 11.88 -10.34 -1.98
C SER A 306 11.91 -9.15 -2.95
N GLY A 307 11.18 -9.23 -4.08
CA GLY A 307 11.02 -8.11 -5.01
C GLY A 307 10.36 -6.91 -4.37
N ALA A 308 9.32 -7.11 -3.55
CA ALA A 308 8.67 -6.04 -2.81
C ALA A 308 9.62 -5.33 -1.84
N PHE A 309 10.45 -6.09 -1.11
CA PHE A 309 11.46 -5.52 -0.20
C PHE A 309 12.55 -4.75 -0.96
N LEU A 310 13.10 -5.33 -2.04
CA LEU A 310 14.14 -4.69 -2.86
C LEU A 310 13.61 -3.41 -3.53
N ALA A 311 12.35 -3.40 -3.96
CA ALA A 311 11.71 -2.20 -4.51
C ALA A 311 11.62 -1.10 -3.45
N ALA A 312 11.19 -1.42 -2.23
CA ALA A 312 11.13 -0.48 -1.13
C ALA A 312 12.52 0.06 -0.76
N LEU A 313 13.51 -0.81 -0.67
CA LEU A 313 14.90 -0.43 -0.41
C LEU A 313 15.43 0.50 -1.50
N THR A 314 15.27 0.12 -2.77
CA THR A 314 15.73 0.93 -3.92
C THR A 314 15.04 2.29 -3.93
N TYR A 315 13.74 2.34 -3.68
CA TYR A 315 12.97 3.59 -3.64
C TYR A 315 13.50 4.53 -2.55
N VAL A 316 13.67 4.04 -1.31
CA VAL A 316 14.14 4.87 -0.20
C VAL A 316 15.58 5.32 -0.41
N VAL A 317 16.47 4.43 -0.84
CA VAL A 317 17.88 4.78 -1.11
C VAL A 317 17.96 5.83 -2.21
N LEU A 318 17.23 5.66 -3.31
CA LEU A 318 17.25 6.62 -4.41
C LEU A 318 16.69 7.98 -3.99
N ASN A 319 15.61 7.99 -3.20
CA ASN A 319 15.04 9.23 -2.66
C ASN A 319 16.01 9.99 -1.74
N GLN A 320 16.86 9.26 -1.00
CA GLN A 320 17.89 9.87 -0.13
C GLN A 320 19.11 10.37 -0.91
N LEU A 321 19.54 9.62 -1.93
CA LEU A 321 20.71 9.99 -2.73
C LEU A 321 20.40 11.10 -3.73
N TRP A 322 19.17 11.16 -4.23
CA TRP A 322 18.77 12.10 -5.26
C TRP A 322 17.35 12.67 -5.04
N PRO A 323 17.14 13.47 -3.98
CA PRO A 323 15.82 14.02 -3.64
C PRO A 323 15.19 14.85 -4.77
N SER A 324 16.03 15.63 -5.49
CA SER A 324 15.61 16.45 -6.63
C SER A 324 15.27 15.61 -7.88
N GLY A 325 15.83 14.42 -8.02
CA GLY A 325 15.62 13.58 -9.22
C GLY A 325 14.21 12.99 -9.27
N LEU A 326 13.71 12.48 -8.15
CA LEU A 326 12.32 11.99 -8.05
C LEU A 326 11.32 13.16 -8.09
N GLY A 327 11.67 14.31 -7.50
CA GLY A 327 10.88 15.54 -7.56
C GLY A 327 10.77 16.12 -8.98
N LEU A 328 11.81 15.97 -9.83
CA LEU A 328 11.74 16.38 -11.24
C LEU A 328 10.71 15.58 -12.04
N PHE A 329 10.54 14.29 -11.74
CA PHE A 329 9.47 13.48 -12.36
C PHE A 329 8.09 13.83 -11.81
N ALA A 330 7.99 14.33 -10.57
CA ALA A 330 6.74 14.81 -9.98
C ALA A 330 6.41 16.26 -10.37
N GLY A 331 7.42 17.08 -10.70
CA GLY A 331 7.26 18.50 -11.00
C GLY A 331 7.16 18.85 -12.50
N ILE A 332 7.06 17.87 -13.40
CA ILE A 332 6.79 18.06 -14.83
C ILE A 332 5.26 17.92 -15.09
N GLY A 333 4.45 18.21 -14.10
CA GLY A 333 2.99 18.28 -14.23
C GLY A 333 2.50 19.70 -14.02
#